data_acd0c0a62e698d2ea731acaca99c8653
#
_entry.id   acd0c0a62e698d2ea731acaca99c8653
#
_cell.length_a   1.000
_cell.length_b   1.000
_cell.length_c   1.000
_cell.angle_alpha   90.00
_cell.angle_beta   90.00
_cell.angle_gamma   90.00
#
_symmetry.space_group_name_H-M   'P 1'
#
loop_
_entity.id
_entity.type
_entity.pdbx_description
1 polymer ?
#
loop_
_entity_poly.entity_id
_entity_poly.type
_entity_poly.pdbx_seq_one_letter_code
_entity_poly.pdbx_strand_id
1 'polypeptide(L)'
;EDDVAAFSQIEGVEAAEGGYSADFLHNTEDDQRVLHVMGEQKEMNRITVSEGRMPETVDECLVDDASDYQIGDEIILTSGTEDPVSDTLATDTLTVVGRGNTSAYGSFGRGSAAIGTGSIYAFVVVPEDTFVLDTFTEVYLKVEGAQALTSFTDAYDDKIAEVQTLVEDSTEERGVIRKNEIVQEAEDEIADAEQELQDGREKAEKKLKKAKDKIKDGKQQLKDAKKEIADGKEQIAQAKE
;
A
#
# COMPACT_ATOMS: atom_id res chain seq x y z
N GLU A 1 7.59 -9.13 -4.30
CA GLU A 1 8.72 -10.10 -4.21
C GLU A 1 8.83 -10.97 -5.46
N ASP A 2 7.72 -11.51 -5.97
CA ASP A 2 7.71 -12.39 -7.15
C ASP A 2 8.26 -11.72 -8.42
N ASP A 3 8.00 -10.42 -8.59
CA ASP A 3 8.52 -9.67 -9.73
C ASP A 3 10.04 -9.48 -9.63
N VAL A 4 10.58 -9.18 -8.45
CA VAL A 4 12.02 -9.10 -8.22
C VAL A 4 12.70 -10.43 -8.51
N ALA A 5 12.09 -11.54 -8.06
CA ALA A 5 12.58 -12.88 -8.33
C ALA A 5 12.55 -13.21 -9.84
N ALA A 6 11.49 -12.81 -10.55
CA ALA A 6 11.38 -13.00 -12.00
C ALA A 6 12.45 -12.20 -12.75
N PHE A 7 12.64 -10.93 -12.42
CA PHE A 7 13.68 -10.10 -13.03
C PHE A 7 15.10 -10.60 -12.78
N SER A 8 15.36 -11.20 -11.61
CA SER A 8 16.65 -11.81 -11.31
C SER A 8 17.00 -13.03 -12.19
N GLN A 9 16.02 -13.62 -12.90
CA GLN A 9 16.21 -14.77 -13.80
C GLN A 9 16.39 -14.34 -15.27
N ILE A 10 16.28 -13.05 -15.58
CA ILE A 10 16.47 -12.55 -16.94
C ILE A 10 17.94 -12.68 -17.32
N GLU A 11 18.21 -13.17 -18.54
CA GLU A 11 19.58 -13.30 -19.07
C GLU A 11 20.28 -11.92 -19.10
N GLY A 12 21.47 -11.87 -18.52
CA GLY A 12 22.26 -10.62 -18.41
C GLY A 12 21.93 -9.77 -17.18
N VAL A 13 20.99 -10.18 -16.32
CA VAL A 13 20.77 -9.56 -15.00
C VAL A 13 21.64 -10.28 -13.97
N GLU A 14 22.58 -9.55 -13.35
CA GLU A 14 23.45 -10.06 -12.28
C GLU A 14 22.75 -10.08 -10.92
N ALA A 15 21.93 -9.07 -10.64
CA ALA A 15 21.15 -8.94 -9.42
C ALA A 15 19.90 -8.06 -9.63
N ALA A 16 18.86 -8.30 -8.84
CA ALA A 16 17.67 -7.49 -8.76
C ALA A 16 17.34 -7.18 -7.29
N GLU A 17 16.97 -5.94 -6.99
CA GLU A 17 16.58 -5.49 -5.67
C GLU A 17 15.32 -4.64 -5.77
N GLY A 18 14.28 -4.97 -4.96
CA GLY A 18 13.09 -4.16 -4.85
C GLY A 18 13.34 -2.94 -3.97
N GLY A 19 12.62 -1.86 -4.21
CA GLY A 19 12.72 -0.64 -3.42
C GLY A 19 11.39 0.08 -3.31
N TYR A 20 11.32 0.91 -2.30
CA TYR A 20 10.20 1.83 -2.10
C TYR A 20 10.68 3.26 -2.33
N SER A 21 9.89 4.04 -3.03
CA SER A 21 10.08 5.49 -3.13
C SER A 21 8.73 6.19 -3.30
N ALA A 22 8.66 7.43 -2.82
CA ALA A 22 7.54 8.32 -3.05
C ALA A 22 7.96 9.77 -2.85
N ASP A 23 7.30 10.67 -3.58
CA ASP A 23 7.55 12.10 -3.47
C ASP A 23 6.56 12.75 -2.48
N PHE A 24 7.08 13.58 -1.58
CA PHE A 24 6.30 14.33 -0.61
C PHE A 24 6.69 15.80 -0.60
N LEU A 25 5.80 16.61 -0.08
CA LEU A 25 6.04 18.03 0.14
C LEU A 25 6.49 18.26 1.59
N HIS A 26 7.50 19.09 1.77
CA HIS A 26 7.83 19.71 3.04
C HIS A 26 7.67 21.22 2.90
N ASN A 27 6.75 21.80 3.68
CA ASN A 27 6.50 23.22 3.69
C ASN A 27 7.29 23.88 4.83
N THR A 28 8.22 24.75 4.47
CA THR A 28 8.91 25.64 5.43
C THR A 28 8.21 26.98 5.51
N GLU A 29 8.66 27.89 6.38
CA GLU A 29 8.11 29.25 6.46
C GLU A 29 8.27 30.02 5.14
N ASP A 30 9.35 29.77 4.41
CA ASP A 30 9.73 30.55 3.22
C ASP A 30 9.54 29.80 1.90
N ASP A 31 9.43 28.46 1.90
CA ASP A 31 9.50 27.65 0.67
C ASP A 31 8.70 26.35 0.79
N GLN A 32 8.32 25.79 -0.35
CA GLN A 32 7.79 24.44 -0.50
C GLN A 32 8.78 23.57 -1.23
N ARG A 33 9.23 22.51 -0.60
CA ARG A 33 10.23 21.59 -1.12
C ARG A 33 9.60 20.25 -1.47
N VAL A 34 10.02 19.68 -2.60
CA VAL A 34 9.69 18.30 -2.93
C VAL A 34 10.83 17.40 -2.43
N LEU A 35 10.50 16.45 -1.58
CA LEU A 35 11.43 15.46 -1.05
C LEU A 35 11.13 14.11 -1.67
N HIS A 36 12.17 13.48 -2.23
CA HIS A 36 12.11 12.11 -2.70
C HIS A 36 12.45 11.17 -1.54
N VAL A 37 11.44 10.61 -0.88
CA VAL A 37 11.61 9.66 0.21
C VAL A 37 11.81 8.27 -0.36
N MET A 38 12.89 7.60 0.02
CA MET A 38 13.26 6.27 -0.46
C MET A 38 13.64 5.36 0.70
N GLY A 39 13.29 4.08 0.57
CA GLY A 39 13.72 3.03 1.49
C GLY A 39 15.23 2.76 1.38
N GLU A 40 15.84 2.35 2.47
CA GLU A 40 17.26 1.95 2.48
C GLU A 40 17.50 0.78 1.52
N GLN A 41 18.44 0.94 0.60
CA GLN A 41 18.91 -0.11 -0.31
C GLN A 41 20.07 -0.88 0.33
N LYS A 42 20.04 -2.22 0.28
CA LYS A 42 21.03 -3.10 0.95
C LYS A 42 22.19 -3.49 0.03
N GLU A 43 21.86 -3.77 -1.23
CA GLU A 43 22.82 -4.28 -2.22
C GLU A 43 23.21 -3.20 -3.24
N MET A 44 22.23 -2.44 -3.74
CA MET A 44 22.44 -1.42 -4.76
C MET A 44 22.27 -0.02 -4.16
N ASN A 45 22.85 0.99 -4.83
CA ASN A 45 22.68 2.40 -4.46
C ASN A 45 22.94 2.70 -2.96
N ARG A 46 23.84 1.97 -2.33
CA ARG A 46 24.12 2.08 -0.89
C ARG A 46 24.44 3.52 -0.51
N ILE A 47 23.97 3.90 0.65
CA ILE A 47 24.22 5.21 1.22
C ILE A 47 25.64 5.26 1.81
N THR A 48 26.35 6.32 1.48
CA THR A 48 27.61 6.69 2.15
C THR A 48 27.30 7.79 3.16
N VAL A 49 27.27 7.45 4.43
CA VAL A 49 27.03 8.40 5.52
C VAL A 49 28.22 9.33 5.64
N SER A 50 28.00 10.63 5.58
CA SER A 50 29.03 11.67 5.76
C SER A 50 29.01 12.25 7.16
N GLU A 51 27.83 12.33 7.79
CA GLU A 51 27.64 12.83 9.15
C GLU A 51 26.50 12.08 9.84
N GLY A 52 26.61 11.85 11.16
CA GLY A 52 25.63 11.13 11.95
C GLY A 52 25.61 9.62 11.70
N ARG A 53 24.45 9.05 11.48
CA ARG A 53 24.24 7.60 11.29
C ARG A 53 23.08 7.31 10.32
N MET A 54 22.94 6.03 9.94
CA MET A 54 21.73 5.54 9.27
C MET A 54 20.54 5.58 10.23
N PRO A 55 19.30 5.78 9.71
CA PRO A 55 18.08 5.71 10.50
C PRO A 55 17.83 4.27 10.99
N GLU A 56 17.32 4.14 12.21
CA GLU A 56 17.05 2.84 12.84
C GLU A 56 15.56 2.64 13.18
N THR A 57 14.78 3.72 13.22
CA THR A 57 13.36 3.70 13.54
C THR A 57 12.55 4.40 12.46
N VAL A 58 11.26 4.08 12.36
CA VAL A 58 10.36 4.57 11.30
C VAL A 58 10.19 6.09 11.27
N ASP A 59 10.50 6.77 12.37
CA ASP A 59 10.46 8.22 12.54
C ASP A 59 11.82 8.92 12.36
N GLU A 60 12.85 8.18 11.94
CA GLU A 60 14.17 8.71 11.65
C GLU A 60 14.45 8.75 10.15
N CYS A 61 15.27 9.68 9.73
CA CYS A 61 15.73 9.75 8.35
C CYS A 61 17.20 10.19 8.22
N LEU A 62 17.78 9.83 7.07
CA LEU A 62 19.03 10.40 6.58
C LEU A 62 18.70 11.28 5.37
N VAL A 63 19.30 12.47 5.31
CA VAL A 63 19.07 13.43 4.23
C VAL A 63 20.27 13.59 3.32
N ASP A 64 20.01 14.06 2.12
CA ASP A 64 21.00 14.43 1.10
C ASP A 64 22.00 15.46 1.64
N ASP A 65 23.28 15.20 1.46
CA ASP A 65 24.37 16.13 1.80
C ASP A 65 24.27 17.49 1.10
N ALA A 66 23.67 17.53 -0.07
CA ALA A 66 23.47 18.78 -0.82
C ALA A 66 22.34 19.64 -0.26
N SER A 67 21.52 19.11 0.65
CA SER A 67 20.45 19.85 1.30
C SER A 67 20.97 20.75 2.43
N ASP A 68 20.16 21.67 2.89
CA ASP A 68 20.45 22.54 4.04
C ASP A 68 19.98 21.97 5.39
N TYR A 69 19.35 20.78 5.38
CA TYR A 69 18.91 20.10 6.61
C TYR A 69 20.09 19.71 7.50
N GLN A 70 19.87 19.84 8.82
CA GLN A 70 20.86 19.51 9.83
C GLN A 70 20.40 18.33 10.69
N ILE A 71 21.34 17.61 11.31
CA ILE A 71 21.01 16.57 12.29
C ILE A 71 20.22 17.17 13.45
N GLY A 72 19.06 16.56 13.74
CA GLY A 72 18.11 17.02 14.74
C GLY A 72 16.96 17.86 14.18
N ASP A 73 16.98 18.22 12.89
CA ASP A 73 15.83 18.86 12.26
C ASP A 73 14.64 17.90 12.18
N GLU A 74 13.44 18.45 12.28
CA GLU A 74 12.18 17.74 12.10
C GLU A 74 11.61 18.08 10.72
N ILE A 75 11.31 17.07 9.94
CA ILE A 75 10.72 17.18 8.60
C ILE A 75 9.27 16.69 8.69
N ILE A 76 8.31 17.58 8.47
CA ILE A 76 6.90 17.25 8.41
C ILE A 76 6.52 17.09 6.93
N LEU A 77 6.15 15.88 6.56
CA LEU A 77 5.75 15.53 5.21
C LEU A 77 4.27 15.80 5.00
N THR A 78 3.94 16.34 3.84
CA THR A 78 2.57 16.48 3.39
C THR A 78 2.41 15.86 2.02
N SER A 79 1.25 15.30 1.75
CA SER A 79 0.95 14.76 0.43
C SER A 79 0.84 15.89 -0.60
N GLY A 80 1.35 15.63 -1.79
CA GLY A 80 1.12 16.48 -2.95
C GLY A 80 -0.13 16.11 -3.75
N THR A 81 -0.90 15.12 -3.28
CA THR A 81 -2.12 14.57 -3.89
C THR A 81 -3.29 14.64 -2.91
N GLU A 82 -4.45 14.04 -3.28
CA GLU A 82 -5.60 13.90 -2.39
C GLU A 82 -5.43 12.77 -1.35
N ASP A 83 -4.51 11.84 -1.59
CA ASP A 83 -4.26 10.69 -0.72
C ASP A 83 -3.44 11.13 0.51
N PRO A 84 -3.76 10.66 1.72
CA PRO A 84 -3.01 11.01 2.92
C PRO A 84 -1.62 10.34 2.93
N VAL A 85 -0.64 10.94 3.63
CA VAL A 85 0.71 10.38 3.80
C VAL A 85 0.66 8.97 4.41
N SER A 86 -0.32 8.71 5.29
CA SER A 86 -0.51 7.42 5.98
C SER A 86 -0.81 6.23 5.05
N ASP A 87 -1.20 6.48 3.81
CA ASP A 87 -1.42 5.41 2.82
C ASP A 87 -0.09 4.90 2.23
N THR A 88 0.99 5.64 2.45
CA THR A 88 2.33 5.33 1.93
C THR A 88 3.36 5.13 3.05
N LEU A 89 3.33 5.95 4.10
CA LEU A 89 4.30 5.93 5.20
C LEU A 89 3.62 5.75 6.56
N ALA A 90 4.28 5.06 7.47
CA ALA A 90 3.84 4.84 8.85
C ALA A 90 3.81 6.14 9.69
N THR A 91 4.55 7.16 9.28
CA THR A 91 4.60 8.48 9.92
C THR A 91 4.73 9.60 8.88
N ASP A 92 4.21 10.76 9.20
CA ASP A 92 4.39 11.99 8.41
C ASP A 92 5.51 12.90 8.95
N THR A 93 6.12 12.53 10.08
CA THR A 93 7.14 13.32 10.77
C THR A 93 8.42 12.51 10.92
N LEU A 94 9.52 13.05 10.40
CA LEU A 94 10.82 12.42 10.39
C LEU A 94 11.86 13.29 11.10
N THR A 95 12.70 12.68 11.94
CA THR A 95 13.84 13.33 12.57
C THR A 95 15.11 13.02 11.79
N VAL A 96 15.87 14.03 11.39
CA VAL A 96 17.14 13.87 10.70
C VAL A 96 18.20 13.35 11.68
N VAL A 97 18.70 12.13 11.45
CA VAL A 97 19.75 11.49 12.26
C VAL A 97 21.08 11.34 11.52
N GLY A 98 21.07 11.58 10.22
CA GLY A 98 22.26 11.48 9.40
C GLY A 98 22.18 12.28 8.10
N ARG A 99 23.33 12.46 7.49
CA ARG A 99 23.49 13.06 6.17
C ARG A 99 24.36 12.16 5.31
N GLY A 100 24.14 12.16 4.01
CA GLY A 100 24.91 11.28 3.15
C GLY A 100 24.65 11.44 1.66
N ASN A 101 25.31 10.57 0.90
CA ASN A 101 25.24 10.51 -0.55
C ASN A 101 24.94 9.10 -1.02
N THR A 102 24.40 8.99 -2.23
CA THR A 102 24.18 7.71 -2.90
C THR A 102 24.64 7.78 -4.35
N SER A 103 25.05 6.64 -4.89
CA SER A 103 25.41 6.50 -6.31
C SER A 103 24.20 6.63 -7.27
N ALA A 104 22.98 6.57 -6.76
CA ALA A 104 21.77 6.82 -7.56
C ALA A 104 21.75 8.24 -8.15
N TYR A 105 22.44 9.19 -7.52
CA TYR A 105 22.51 10.58 -7.95
C TYR A 105 23.92 10.98 -8.38
N GLY A 106 24.23 10.69 -9.66
CA GLY A 106 25.52 11.06 -10.27
C GLY A 106 25.65 12.51 -10.71
N SER A 107 24.62 13.35 -10.51
CA SER A 107 24.58 14.75 -10.95
C SER A 107 24.11 15.68 -9.82
N PHE A 108 24.23 17.00 -10.05
CA PHE A 108 23.74 18.00 -9.09
C PHE A 108 22.20 18.06 -9.01
N GLY A 109 21.50 17.69 -10.09
CA GLY A 109 20.04 17.61 -10.09
C GLY A 109 19.55 16.31 -9.45
N ARG A 110 18.44 16.40 -8.71
CA ARG A 110 17.80 15.25 -8.05
C ARG A 110 16.63 14.69 -8.84
N GLY A 111 16.31 15.26 -10.00
CA GLY A 111 15.25 14.83 -10.88
C GLY A 111 14.01 15.72 -10.79
N SER A 112 12.94 15.23 -11.43
CA SER A 112 11.64 15.91 -11.49
C SER A 112 10.61 15.10 -10.73
N ALA A 113 9.61 15.79 -10.17
CA ALA A 113 8.46 15.22 -9.49
C ALA A 113 7.17 15.62 -10.19
N ALA A 114 6.11 14.84 -10.00
CA ALA A 114 4.76 15.18 -10.49
C ALA A 114 4.00 16.15 -9.55
N ILE A 115 4.58 16.46 -8.39
CA ILE A 115 3.97 17.28 -7.34
C ILE A 115 4.76 18.56 -7.08
N GLY A 116 4.14 19.50 -6.35
CA GLY A 116 4.76 20.73 -5.89
C GLY A 116 5.37 21.57 -7.01
N THR A 117 6.64 21.96 -6.87
CA THR A 117 7.38 22.75 -7.86
C THR A 117 7.78 21.97 -9.11
N GLY A 118 7.55 20.65 -9.13
CA GLY A 118 7.97 19.78 -10.23
C GLY A 118 9.44 19.42 -10.23
N SER A 119 10.21 19.83 -9.21
CA SER A 119 11.65 19.55 -9.08
C SER A 119 11.93 19.00 -7.68
N ILE A 120 12.64 17.87 -7.62
CA ILE A 120 13.08 17.28 -6.35
C ILE A 120 14.18 18.15 -5.76
N TYR A 121 13.98 18.59 -4.52
CA TYR A 121 14.95 19.38 -3.77
C TYR A 121 16.06 18.51 -3.18
N ALA A 122 15.68 17.41 -2.54
CA ALA A 122 16.61 16.49 -1.89
C ALA A 122 16.01 15.08 -1.82
N PHE A 123 16.87 14.07 -1.71
CA PHE A 123 16.42 12.74 -1.30
C PHE A 123 16.43 12.62 0.23
N VAL A 124 15.59 11.73 0.73
CA VAL A 124 15.47 11.37 2.14
C VAL A 124 15.42 9.85 2.23
N VAL A 125 16.31 9.25 3.01
CA VAL A 125 16.37 7.80 3.20
C VAL A 125 15.77 7.46 4.55
N VAL A 126 14.86 6.48 4.54
CA VAL A 126 14.20 5.95 5.72
C VAL A 126 14.38 4.43 5.79
N PRO A 127 14.21 3.78 6.96
CA PRO A 127 14.11 2.33 7.02
C PRO A 127 13.02 1.81 6.09
N GLU A 128 13.20 0.61 5.55
CA GLU A 128 12.23 0.00 4.63
C GLU A 128 10.84 -0.15 5.25
N ASP A 129 10.77 -0.47 6.54
CA ASP A 129 9.54 -0.61 7.33
C ASP A 129 8.81 0.71 7.65
N THR A 130 9.39 1.85 7.26
CA THR A 130 8.66 3.14 7.24
C THR A 130 7.59 3.16 6.15
N PHE A 131 7.76 2.40 5.06
CA PHE A 131 6.73 2.23 4.04
C PHE A 131 5.69 1.20 4.47
N VAL A 132 4.41 1.52 4.28
CA VAL A 132 3.27 0.63 4.59
C VAL A 132 2.68 -0.03 3.33
N LEU A 133 3.37 0.07 2.21
CA LEU A 133 2.96 -0.46 0.93
C LEU A 133 3.21 -1.98 0.85
N ASP A 134 2.25 -2.72 0.30
CA ASP A 134 2.35 -4.17 0.11
C ASP A 134 3.25 -4.56 -1.09
N THR A 135 3.56 -3.59 -1.97
CA THR A 135 4.34 -3.83 -3.19
C THR A 135 5.44 -2.81 -3.34
N PHE A 136 6.60 -3.24 -3.83
CA PHE A 136 7.68 -2.33 -4.20
C PHE A 136 7.21 -1.34 -5.27
N THR A 137 7.67 -0.11 -5.18
CA THR A 137 7.41 0.94 -6.18
C THR A 137 8.43 0.94 -7.30
N GLU A 138 9.62 0.36 -7.05
CA GLU A 138 10.74 0.32 -7.97
C GLU A 138 11.44 -1.04 -7.90
N VAL A 139 12.10 -1.43 -8.99
CA VAL A 139 13.03 -2.56 -9.02
C VAL A 139 14.33 -2.09 -9.65
N TYR A 140 15.40 -2.24 -8.91
CA TYR A 140 16.76 -1.93 -9.36
C TYR A 140 17.39 -3.19 -9.94
N LEU A 141 18.05 -3.05 -11.10
CA LEU A 141 18.69 -4.15 -11.78
C LEU A 141 20.18 -3.85 -12.01
N LYS A 142 21.02 -4.83 -11.73
CA LYS A 142 22.43 -4.80 -12.06
C LYS A 142 22.68 -5.65 -13.29
N VAL A 143 23.22 -5.03 -14.34
CA VAL A 143 23.50 -5.73 -15.61
C VAL A 143 24.88 -6.38 -15.54
N GLU A 144 24.93 -7.68 -15.86
CA GLU A 144 26.15 -8.48 -15.85
C GLU A 144 27.21 -7.90 -16.79
N GLY A 145 28.42 -7.69 -16.25
CA GLY A 145 29.55 -7.17 -17.01
C GLY A 145 29.53 -5.66 -17.28
N ALA A 146 28.40 -4.94 -17.05
CA ALA A 146 28.34 -3.50 -17.29
C ALA A 146 29.32 -2.70 -16.42
N GLN A 147 29.60 -3.16 -15.21
CA GLN A 147 30.53 -2.51 -14.30
C GLN A 147 31.99 -2.48 -14.84
N ALA A 148 32.35 -3.39 -15.74
CA ALA A 148 33.68 -3.42 -16.37
C ALA A 148 33.82 -2.43 -17.54
N LEU A 149 32.70 -1.87 -18.00
CA LEU A 149 32.64 -0.91 -19.11
C LEU A 149 32.67 0.52 -18.61
N THR A 150 33.17 1.41 -19.44
CA THR A 150 33.12 2.85 -19.13
C THR A 150 31.75 3.39 -19.47
N SER A 151 31.07 4.00 -18.49
CA SER A 151 29.76 4.64 -18.68
C SER A 151 29.81 5.68 -19.80
N PHE A 152 28.69 5.85 -20.50
CA PHE A 152 28.57 6.77 -21.65
C PHE A 152 29.44 6.42 -22.88
N THR A 153 29.78 5.15 -23.06
CA THR A 153 30.39 4.62 -24.28
C THR A 153 29.40 3.74 -25.01
N ASP A 154 29.55 3.63 -26.34
CA ASP A 154 28.68 2.76 -27.18
C ASP A 154 28.65 1.33 -26.63
N ALA A 155 29.80 0.78 -26.19
CA ALA A 155 29.86 -0.57 -25.62
C ALA A 155 29.08 -0.74 -24.30
N TYR A 156 29.00 0.32 -23.48
CA TYR A 156 28.16 0.34 -22.27
C TYR A 156 26.69 0.42 -22.66
N ASP A 157 26.35 1.35 -23.55
CA ASP A 157 24.97 1.60 -23.97
C ASP A 157 24.39 0.39 -24.71
N ASP A 158 25.17 -0.25 -25.60
CA ASP A 158 24.77 -1.50 -26.27
C ASP A 158 24.49 -2.61 -25.27
N LYS A 159 25.34 -2.77 -24.23
CA LYS A 159 25.17 -3.80 -23.21
C LYS A 159 23.93 -3.57 -22.35
N ILE A 160 23.65 -2.32 -21.98
CA ILE A 160 22.41 -1.97 -21.25
C ILE A 160 21.19 -2.20 -22.15
N ALA A 161 21.19 -1.75 -23.39
CA ALA A 161 20.07 -1.88 -24.32
C ALA A 161 19.68 -3.33 -24.58
N GLU A 162 20.66 -4.25 -24.66
CA GLU A 162 20.42 -5.69 -24.81
C GLU A 162 19.55 -6.23 -23.66
N VAL A 163 19.92 -5.94 -22.41
CA VAL A 163 19.21 -6.42 -21.22
C VAL A 163 17.91 -5.64 -21.03
N GLN A 164 17.89 -4.35 -21.31
CA GLN A 164 16.70 -3.50 -21.22
C GLN A 164 15.54 -4.07 -22.05
N THR A 165 15.81 -4.51 -23.28
CA THR A 165 14.78 -5.11 -24.14
C THR A 165 14.16 -6.33 -23.49
N LEU A 166 14.97 -7.22 -22.89
CA LEU A 166 14.48 -8.43 -22.21
C LEU A 166 13.67 -8.09 -20.95
N VAL A 167 14.06 -7.03 -20.24
CA VAL A 167 13.33 -6.53 -19.06
C VAL A 167 11.99 -5.94 -19.48
N GLU A 168 11.94 -5.15 -20.56
CA GLU A 168 10.71 -4.56 -21.09
C GLU A 168 9.71 -5.65 -21.50
N ASP A 169 10.15 -6.67 -22.26
CA ASP A 169 9.33 -7.82 -22.66
C ASP A 169 8.78 -8.57 -21.42
N SER A 170 9.66 -8.83 -20.45
CA SER A 170 9.25 -9.47 -19.19
C SER A 170 8.26 -8.61 -18.38
N THR A 171 8.42 -7.30 -18.39
CA THR A 171 7.52 -6.37 -17.69
C THR A 171 6.11 -6.41 -18.27
N GLU A 172 5.99 -6.44 -19.61
CA GLU A 172 4.68 -6.57 -20.26
C GLU A 172 3.99 -7.88 -19.89
N GLU A 173 4.73 -9.01 -19.92
CA GLU A 173 4.21 -10.33 -19.54
C GLU A 173 3.79 -10.36 -18.06
N ARG A 174 4.64 -9.88 -17.16
CA ARG A 174 4.35 -9.79 -15.71
C ARG A 174 3.15 -8.89 -15.41
N GLY A 175 3.00 -7.76 -16.12
CA GLY A 175 1.87 -6.87 -16.00
C GLY A 175 0.54 -7.57 -16.35
N VAL A 176 0.51 -8.42 -17.38
CA VAL A 176 -0.67 -9.21 -17.72
C VAL A 176 -0.97 -10.26 -16.65
N ILE A 177 0.05 -10.96 -16.14
CA ILE A 177 -0.10 -11.96 -15.07
C ILE A 177 -0.68 -11.28 -13.84
N ARG A 178 -0.06 -10.19 -13.35
CA ARG A 178 -0.50 -9.49 -12.15
C ARG A 178 -1.92 -8.94 -12.25
N LYS A 179 -2.27 -8.38 -13.41
CA LYS A 179 -3.64 -7.95 -13.66
C LYS A 179 -4.64 -9.10 -13.52
N ASN A 180 -4.31 -10.28 -14.07
CA ASN A 180 -5.21 -11.43 -13.99
C ASN A 180 -5.32 -11.96 -12.56
N GLU A 181 -4.24 -11.96 -11.77
CA GLU A 181 -4.25 -12.32 -10.35
C GLU A 181 -5.18 -11.39 -9.56
N ILE A 182 -5.03 -10.07 -9.70
CA ILE A 182 -5.89 -9.08 -9.01
C ILE A 182 -7.37 -9.26 -9.38
N VAL A 183 -7.66 -9.49 -10.67
CA VAL A 183 -9.04 -9.74 -11.11
C VAL A 183 -9.58 -11.02 -10.48
N GLN A 184 -8.79 -12.09 -10.45
CA GLN A 184 -9.22 -13.36 -9.87
C GLN A 184 -9.45 -13.24 -8.36
N GLU A 185 -8.56 -12.59 -7.62
CA GLU A 185 -8.71 -12.32 -6.19
C GLU A 185 -10.02 -11.54 -5.92
N ALA A 186 -10.30 -10.50 -6.71
CA ALA A 186 -11.52 -9.72 -6.57
C ALA A 186 -12.79 -10.54 -6.92
N GLU A 187 -12.74 -11.41 -7.93
CA GLU A 187 -13.86 -12.30 -8.29
C GLU A 187 -14.13 -13.32 -7.16
N ASP A 188 -13.08 -13.88 -6.56
CA ASP A 188 -13.20 -14.82 -5.45
C ASP A 188 -13.79 -14.14 -4.20
N GLU A 189 -13.36 -12.93 -3.85
CA GLU A 189 -13.95 -12.13 -2.76
C GLU A 189 -15.43 -11.83 -2.99
N ILE A 190 -15.81 -11.48 -4.23
CA ILE A 190 -17.20 -11.25 -4.60
C ILE A 190 -18.02 -12.53 -4.43
N ALA A 191 -17.51 -13.66 -4.89
CA ALA A 191 -18.18 -14.95 -4.80
C ALA A 191 -18.41 -15.36 -3.33
N ASP A 192 -17.43 -15.16 -2.46
CA ASP A 192 -17.53 -15.42 -1.03
C ASP A 192 -18.58 -14.51 -0.37
N ALA A 193 -18.58 -13.21 -0.70
CA ALA A 193 -19.57 -12.26 -0.18
C ALA A 193 -20.99 -12.58 -0.65
N GLU A 194 -21.19 -13.00 -1.89
CA GLU A 194 -22.47 -13.45 -2.43
C GLU A 194 -22.96 -14.70 -1.69
N GLN A 195 -22.08 -15.65 -1.40
CA GLN A 195 -22.43 -16.86 -0.64
C GLN A 195 -22.86 -16.51 0.80
N GLU A 196 -22.11 -15.64 1.49
CA GLU A 196 -22.48 -15.16 2.82
C GLU A 196 -23.85 -14.45 2.84
N LEU A 197 -24.09 -13.62 1.82
CA LEU A 197 -25.38 -12.93 1.65
C LEU A 197 -26.53 -13.94 1.45
N GLN A 198 -26.33 -14.96 0.62
CA GLN A 198 -27.31 -16.01 0.39
C GLN A 198 -27.62 -16.78 1.68
N ASP A 199 -26.59 -17.20 2.41
CA ASP A 199 -26.73 -17.87 3.71
C ASP A 199 -27.46 -17.00 4.73
N GLY A 200 -27.15 -15.70 4.74
CA GLY A 200 -27.82 -14.71 5.58
C GLY A 200 -29.31 -14.60 5.27
N ARG A 201 -29.69 -14.55 3.98
CA ARG A 201 -31.07 -14.53 3.51
C ARG A 201 -31.82 -15.79 3.93
N GLU A 202 -31.26 -16.96 3.73
CA GLU A 202 -31.89 -18.22 4.14
C GLU A 202 -32.14 -18.30 5.64
N LYS A 203 -31.17 -17.86 6.46
CA LYS A 203 -31.30 -17.80 7.92
C LYS A 203 -32.43 -16.83 8.33
N ALA A 204 -32.51 -15.67 7.67
CA ALA A 204 -33.52 -14.67 7.91
C ALA A 204 -34.94 -15.21 7.54
N GLU A 205 -35.08 -15.85 6.39
CA GLU A 205 -36.33 -16.46 5.96
C GLU A 205 -36.82 -17.55 6.92
N LYS A 206 -35.90 -18.43 7.37
CA LYS A 206 -36.22 -19.46 8.37
C LYS A 206 -36.71 -18.85 9.70
N LYS A 207 -36.05 -17.75 10.16
CA LYS A 207 -36.47 -17.03 11.37
C LYS A 207 -37.83 -16.35 11.18
N LEU A 208 -38.04 -15.72 10.03
CA LEU A 208 -39.30 -15.05 9.70
C LEU A 208 -40.50 -16.05 9.63
N LYS A 209 -40.26 -17.22 9.02
CA LYS A 209 -41.27 -18.29 8.97
C LYS A 209 -41.64 -18.75 10.39
N LYS A 210 -40.65 -19.05 11.23
CA LYS A 210 -40.90 -19.44 12.64
C LYS A 210 -41.63 -18.36 13.43
N ALA A 211 -41.33 -17.08 13.21
CA ALA A 211 -42.03 -15.99 13.85
C ALA A 211 -43.49 -15.88 13.38
N LYS A 212 -43.76 -16.03 12.08
CA LYS A 212 -45.11 -16.07 11.51
C LYS A 212 -45.94 -17.21 12.09
N ASP A 213 -45.34 -18.41 12.21
CA ASP A 213 -46.04 -19.57 12.79
C ASP A 213 -46.41 -19.32 14.26
N LYS A 214 -45.46 -18.80 15.07
CA LYS A 214 -45.74 -18.41 16.47
C LYS A 214 -46.86 -17.37 16.61
N ILE A 215 -46.88 -16.37 15.71
CA ILE A 215 -47.93 -15.35 15.69
C ILE A 215 -49.27 -15.98 15.34
N LYS A 216 -49.33 -16.93 14.40
CA LYS A 216 -50.53 -17.64 14.01
C LYS A 216 -51.08 -18.46 15.19
N ASP A 217 -50.20 -19.22 15.87
CA ASP A 217 -50.57 -20.03 17.03
C ASP A 217 -51.03 -19.15 18.20
N GLY A 218 -50.33 -18.04 18.49
CA GLY A 218 -50.78 -17.09 19.50
C GLY A 218 -52.11 -16.41 19.21
N LYS A 219 -52.41 -16.11 17.93
CA LYS A 219 -53.73 -15.60 17.51
C LYS A 219 -54.82 -16.65 17.71
N GLN A 220 -54.55 -17.93 17.45
CA GLN A 220 -55.51 -19.00 17.68
C GLN A 220 -55.77 -19.15 19.19
N GLN A 221 -54.73 -19.23 20.02
CA GLN A 221 -54.86 -19.30 21.47
C GLN A 221 -55.68 -18.12 22.05
N LEU A 222 -55.43 -16.89 21.55
CA LEU A 222 -56.19 -15.72 21.95
C LEU A 222 -57.67 -15.82 21.57
N LYS A 223 -57.98 -16.38 20.41
CA LYS A 223 -59.34 -16.61 19.96
C LYS A 223 -60.07 -17.64 20.85
N ASP A 224 -59.36 -18.73 21.20
CA ASP A 224 -59.92 -19.79 22.04
C ASP A 224 -60.15 -19.29 23.47
N ALA A 225 -59.21 -18.56 24.04
CA ALA A 225 -59.36 -17.93 25.36
C ALA A 225 -60.50 -16.89 25.40
N LYS A 226 -60.68 -16.10 24.34
CA LYS A 226 -61.84 -15.18 24.24
C LYS A 226 -63.16 -15.91 24.24
N LYS A 227 -63.24 -17.06 23.58
CA LYS A 227 -64.47 -17.90 23.58
C LYS A 227 -64.72 -18.45 24.97
N GLU A 228 -63.70 -19.01 25.64
CA GLU A 228 -63.83 -19.51 27.01
C GLU A 228 -64.31 -18.43 27.99
N ILE A 229 -63.79 -17.21 27.87
CA ILE A 229 -64.22 -16.08 28.69
C ILE A 229 -65.71 -15.71 28.40
N ALA A 230 -66.15 -15.78 27.13
CA ALA A 230 -67.50 -15.50 26.77
C ALA A 230 -68.48 -16.55 27.33
N ASP A 231 -68.14 -17.84 27.16
CA ASP A 231 -68.86 -18.96 27.66
C ASP A 231 -68.98 -18.94 29.22
N GLY A 232 -67.89 -18.62 29.91
CA GLY A 232 -67.85 -18.46 31.35
C GLY A 232 -68.73 -17.28 31.86
N LYS A 233 -68.71 -16.16 31.14
CA LYS A 233 -69.66 -15.03 31.47
C LYS A 233 -71.05 -15.38 31.34
N GLU A 234 -71.47 -16.18 30.32
CA GLU A 234 -72.84 -16.66 30.13
C GLU A 234 -73.26 -17.60 31.27
N GLN A 235 -72.36 -18.53 31.66
CA GLN A 235 -72.67 -19.43 32.79
C GLN A 235 -72.82 -18.65 34.11
N ILE A 236 -72.02 -17.61 34.35
CA ILE A 236 -72.18 -16.76 35.55
C ILE A 236 -73.50 -15.97 35.50
N ALA A 237 -73.93 -15.53 34.32
CA ALA A 237 -75.16 -14.82 34.18
C ALA A 237 -76.37 -15.74 34.49
N GLN A 238 -76.38 -16.97 33.94
CA GLN A 238 -77.36 -18.00 34.20
C GLN A 238 -77.44 -18.47 35.66
N ALA A 239 -76.35 -18.46 36.38
CA ALA A 239 -76.32 -18.84 37.78
C ALA A 239 -76.74 -17.72 38.75
N LYS A 240 -77.00 -16.51 38.26
CA LYS A 240 -77.49 -15.36 39.03
C LYS A 240 -79.02 -15.12 38.89
N GLU A 241 -79.65 -15.81 38.00
CA GLU A 241 -81.10 -15.90 37.89
C GLU A 241 -81.68 -17.04 38.78
#